data_7df6087f2cfb730e119525f1195aaf4e
#
_entry.id   7df6087f2cfb730e119525f1195aaf4e
#
_cell.length_a   1.000
_cell.length_b   1.000
_cell.length_c   1.000
_cell.angle_alpha   90.00
_cell.angle_beta   90.00
_cell.angle_gamma   90.00
#
_symmetry.space_group_name_H-M   'P 1'
#
loop_
_entity.id
_entity.type
_entity.pdbx_description
1 polymer ?
#
loop_
_entity_poly.entity_id
_entity_poly.type
_entity_poly.pdbx_seq_one_letter_code
_entity_poly.pdbx_strand_id
1 'polypeptide(L)'
;MTNLYKNLETQFNKVFRHLKTGSFKTRERYAKAFKRFMVYLAKEYHLQKLSNISEKHILSYLNYLQKKGNAASTIKTELAAIRFFHDNLPYAKYTLPTNDELELKRRTFGGVDRTWDSKEYNLMVAKAMETKHSDYVAILTLARYAGLRLEECFRIDTNDVEKAIQTGNLYVKGKGGLTRYVPINKSIEIVLTNALKEVNRGEKLFVRNNDKTHLAMKRLQCFIAYHRKEFTENCITFHGLRHTYAHEKYNEFINNGKNEKEARRMVSELLGHHRDDVTRIYLYGGDENV
;
A
#
# COMPACT_ATOMS: atom_id res chain seq x y z
N MET A 1 -7.98 -12.61 -28.61
CA MET A 1 -8.13 -11.13 -28.54
C MET A 1 -8.55 -10.64 -29.90
N THR A 2 -9.58 -9.79 -29.98
CA THR A 2 -10.09 -9.26 -31.23
C THR A 2 -9.09 -8.32 -31.91
N ASN A 3 -9.14 -8.23 -33.25
CA ASN A 3 -8.30 -7.30 -34.01
C ASN A 3 -8.48 -5.83 -33.54
N LEU A 4 -9.70 -5.49 -33.11
CA LEU A 4 -10.02 -4.17 -32.53
C LEU A 4 -9.20 -3.87 -31.26
N TYR A 5 -9.12 -4.82 -30.33
CA TYR A 5 -8.31 -4.64 -29.12
C TYR A 5 -6.83 -4.43 -29.46
N LYS A 6 -6.28 -5.22 -30.39
CA LYS A 6 -4.87 -5.07 -30.82
C LYS A 6 -4.59 -3.69 -31.42
N ASN A 7 -5.54 -3.15 -32.20
CA ASN A 7 -5.43 -1.80 -32.73
C ASN A 7 -5.42 -0.75 -31.60
N LEU A 8 -6.37 -0.82 -30.65
CA LEU A 8 -6.40 0.09 -29.49
C LEU A 8 -5.14 -0.04 -28.64
N GLU A 9 -4.62 -1.25 -28.41
CA GLU A 9 -3.39 -1.49 -27.68
C GLU A 9 -2.16 -0.90 -28.38
N THR A 10 -2.12 -0.94 -29.69
CA THR A 10 -1.05 -0.28 -30.48
C THR A 10 -1.08 1.23 -30.28
N GLN A 11 -2.25 1.86 -30.33
CA GLN A 11 -2.42 3.30 -30.08
C GLN A 11 -2.03 3.65 -28.62
N PHE A 12 -2.48 2.85 -27.66
CA PHE A 12 -2.11 2.99 -26.25
C PHE A 12 -0.60 2.93 -26.05
N ASN A 13 0.08 1.93 -26.59
CA ASN A 13 1.52 1.74 -26.42
C ASN A 13 2.35 2.88 -27.00
N LYS A 14 1.90 3.52 -28.08
CA LYS A 14 2.55 4.71 -28.66
C LYS A 14 2.59 5.88 -27.68
N VAL A 15 1.50 6.09 -26.91
CA VAL A 15 1.40 7.17 -25.91
C VAL A 15 2.06 6.74 -24.59
N PHE A 16 1.76 5.53 -24.12
CA PHE A 16 2.18 5.03 -22.81
C PHE A 16 3.68 5.04 -22.60
N ARG A 17 4.49 4.73 -23.64
CA ARG A 17 5.94 4.70 -23.54
C ARG A 17 6.54 6.05 -23.09
N HIS A 18 5.88 7.16 -23.43
CA HIS A 18 6.35 8.51 -23.14
C HIS A 18 5.74 9.10 -21.87
N LEU A 19 4.72 8.48 -21.29
CA LEU A 19 4.07 8.99 -20.09
C LEU A 19 4.91 8.77 -18.84
N LYS A 20 5.10 9.83 -18.08
CA LYS A 20 5.72 9.79 -16.75
C LYS A 20 4.62 9.73 -15.69
N THR A 21 4.68 8.75 -14.80
CA THR A 21 3.85 8.67 -13.59
C THR A 21 4.76 8.71 -12.38
N GLY A 22 4.21 9.08 -11.21
CA GLY A 22 5.00 9.26 -10.00
C GLY A 22 5.75 8.01 -9.50
N SER A 23 5.24 6.78 -9.78
CA SER A 23 5.92 5.55 -9.40
C SER A 23 5.70 4.44 -10.42
N PHE A 24 6.63 3.47 -10.48
CA PHE A 24 6.50 2.29 -11.32
C PHE A 24 5.20 1.50 -11.05
N LYS A 25 4.86 1.29 -9.77
CA LYS A 25 3.62 0.60 -9.38
C LYS A 25 2.37 1.37 -9.79
N THR A 26 2.39 2.70 -9.71
CA THR A 26 1.28 3.55 -10.19
C THR A 26 1.13 3.41 -11.70
N ARG A 27 2.24 3.46 -12.43
CA ARG A 27 2.26 3.27 -13.88
C ARG A 27 1.68 1.93 -14.30
N GLU A 28 2.13 0.85 -13.69
CA GLU A 28 1.64 -0.50 -13.94
C GLU A 28 0.13 -0.64 -13.64
N ARG A 29 -0.32 -0.10 -12.50
CA ARG A 29 -1.73 -0.11 -12.10
C ARG A 29 -2.60 0.65 -13.08
N TYR A 30 -2.18 1.84 -13.52
CA TYR A 30 -2.89 2.65 -14.48
C TYR A 30 -2.94 1.96 -15.85
N ALA A 31 -1.83 1.38 -16.31
CA ALA A 31 -1.81 0.61 -17.55
C ALA A 31 -2.79 -0.57 -17.53
N LYS A 32 -2.82 -1.33 -16.44
CA LYS A 32 -3.76 -2.45 -16.26
C LYS A 32 -5.22 -1.98 -16.25
N ALA A 33 -5.52 -0.85 -15.59
CA ALA A 33 -6.86 -0.27 -15.58
C ALA A 33 -7.30 0.16 -16.99
N PHE A 34 -6.45 0.89 -17.69
CA PHE A 34 -6.78 1.34 -19.05
C PHE A 34 -6.90 0.16 -20.04
N LYS A 35 -6.08 -0.88 -19.90
CA LYS A 35 -6.22 -2.10 -20.72
C LYS A 35 -7.56 -2.79 -20.51
N ARG A 36 -8.08 -2.86 -19.26
CA ARG A 36 -9.43 -3.40 -19.00
C ARG A 36 -10.51 -2.56 -19.70
N PHE A 37 -10.38 -1.24 -19.65
CA PHE A 37 -11.29 -0.34 -20.35
C PHE A 37 -11.23 -0.52 -21.86
N MET A 38 -10.04 -0.68 -22.46
CA MET A 38 -9.90 -0.96 -23.90
C MET A 38 -10.58 -2.28 -24.32
N VAL A 39 -10.47 -3.32 -23.49
CA VAL A 39 -11.18 -4.59 -23.72
C VAL A 39 -12.69 -4.35 -23.75
N TYR A 40 -13.19 -3.56 -22.79
CA TYR A 40 -14.61 -3.18 -22.72
C TYR A 40 -15.05 -2.41 -23.97
N LEU A 41 -14.28 -1.37 -24.36
CA LEU A 41 -14.60 -0.56 -25.55
C LEU A 41 -14.58 -1.36 -26.85
N ALA A 42 -13.63 -2.28 -26.99
CA ALA A 42 -13.55 -3.14 -28.16
C ALA A 42 -14.75 -4.09 -28.25
N LYS A 43 -15.24 -4.59 -27.13
CA LYS A 43 -16.34 -5.55 -27.06
C LYS A 43 -17.70 -4.88 -27.22
N GLU A 44 -17.96 -3.83 -26.45
CA GLU A 44 -19.30 -3.22 -26.35
C GLU A 44 -19.55 -2.11 -27.39
N TYR A 45 -18.47 -1.44 -27.84
CA TYR A 45 -18.57 -0.28 -28.73
C TYR A 45 -17.88 -0.46 -30.09
N HIS A 46 -17.16 -1.56 -30.27
CA HIS A 46 -16.32 -1.78 -31.46
C HIS A 46 -15.42 -0.57 -31.77
N LEU A 47 -14.95 0.11 -30.74
CA LEU A 47 -14.18 1.34 -30.86
C LEU A 47 -12.86 1.09 -31.60
N GLN A 48 -12.55 1.92 -32.61
CA GLN A 48 -11.33 1.78 -33.41
C GLN A 48 -10.25 2.80 -33.04
N LYS A 49 -10.64 3.98 -32.51
CA LYS A 49 -9.72 5.07 -32.19
C LYS A 49 -9.91 5.54 -30.75
N LEU A 50 -8.81 5.58 -29.98
CA LEU A 50 -8.84 6.07 -28.59
C LEU A 50 -9.25 7.55 -28.50
N SER A 51 -8.97 8.36 -29.52
CA SER A 51 -9.40 9.75 -29.60
C SER A 51 -10.92 9.96 -29.63
N ASN A 52 -11.70 8.91 -29.90
CA ASN A 52 -13.16 8.96 -29.91
C ASN A 52 -13.77 8.56 -28.55
N ILE A 53 -12.97 8.31 -27.52
CA ILE A 53 -13.48 8.08 -26.17
C ILE A 53 -14.21 9.35 -25.72
N SER A 54 -15.43 9.20 -25.21
CA SER A 54 -16.31 10.28 -24.79
C SER A 54 -17.05 9.90 -23.51
N GLU A 55 -17.82 10.85 -22.96
CA GLU A 55 -18.61 10.67 -21.75
C GLU A 55 -19.47 9.41 -21.77
N LYS A 56 -20.19 9.12 -22.88
CA LYS A 56 -21.03 7.91 -22.99
C LYS A 56 -20.28 6.61 -22.68
N HIS A 57 -19.01 6.54 -23.06
CA HIS A 57 -18.17 5.35 -22.80
C HIS A 57 -17.80 5.26 -21.32
N ILE A 58 -17.58 6.41 -20.66
CA ILE A 58 -17.29 6.48 -19.22
C ILE A 58 -18.52 6.10 -18.40
N LEU A 59 -19.69 6.65 -18.72
CA LEU A 59 -20.96 6.32 -18.05
C LEU A 59 -21.31 4.84 -18.20
N SER A 60 -21.16 4.29 -19.39
CA SER A 60 -21.42 2.88 -19.64
C SER A 60 -20.44 1.97 -18.89
N TYR A 61 -19.15 2.32 -18.87
CA TYR A 61 -18.14 1.57 -18.12
C TYR A 61 -18.34 1.68 -16.63
N LEU A 62 -18.71 2.84 -16.11
CA LEU A 62 -19.09 3.04 -14.72
C LEU A 62 -20.22 2.09 -14.31
N ASN A 63 -21.31 2.06 -15.07
CA ASN A 63 -22.43 1.16 -14.83
C ASN A 63 -22.00 -0.32 -14.86
N TYR A 64 -21.14 -0.69 -15.78
CA TYR A 64 -20.58 -2.04 -15.85
C TYR A 64 -19.77 -2.39 -14.60
N LEU A 65 -18.92 -1.48 -14.11
CA LEU A 65 -18.14 -1.69 -12.87
C LEU A 65 -19.02 -1.77 -11.63
N GLN A 66 -20.09 -0.96 -11.56
CA GLN A 66 -21.06 -0.99 -10.46
C GLN A 66 -21.86 -2.30 -10.46
N LYS A 67 -22.34 -2.75 -11.61
CA LYS A 67 -23.03 -4.05 -11.75
C LYS A 67 -22.15 -5.23 -11.37
N LYS A 68 -20.83 -5.11 -11.55
CA LYS A 68 -19.86 -6.11 -11.07
C LYS A 68 -19.59 -6.05 -9.55
N GLY A 69 -20.22 -5.15 -8.81
CA GLY A 69 -20.01 -5.01 -7.37
C GLY A 69 -18.66 -4.42 -6.98
N ASN A 70 -17.98 -3.69 -7.89
CA ASN A 70 -16.70 -3.07 -7.54
C ASN A 70 -16.88 -1.96 -6.50
N ALA A 71 -15.99 -1.93 -5.50
CA ALA A 71 -15.98 -0.89 -4.48
C ALA A 71 -15.75 0.51 -5.09
N ALA A 72 -16.35 1.55 -4.49
CA ALA A 72 -16.21 2.94 -4.93
C ALA A 72 -14.75 3.38 -5.09
N SER A 73 -13.84 2.92 -4.20
CA SER A 73 -12.41 3.20 -4.28
C SER A 73 -11.75 2.60 -5.52
N THR A 74 -12.19 1.40 -5.93
CA THR A 74 -11.72 0.73 -7.15
C THR A 74 -12.19 1.48 -8.38
N ILE A 75 -13.48 1.82 -8.44
CA ILE A 75 -14.09 2.59 -9.53
C ILE A 75 -13.36 3.93 -9.71
N LYS A 76 -13.17 4.70 -8.63
CA LYS A 76 -12.44 5.98 -8.68
C LYS A 76 -11.01 5.83 -9.20
N THR A 77 -10.36 4.71 -8.90
CA THR A 77 -9.00 4.43 -9.41
C THR A 77 -9.00 4.07 -10.89
N GLU A 78 -9.97 3.27 -11.35
CA GLU A 78 -10.14 2.95 -12.78
C GLU A 78 -10.37 4.24 -13.59
N LEU A 79 -11.32 5.07 -13.15
CA LEU A 79 -11.63 6.33 -13.83
C LEU A 79 -10.47 7.32 -13.81
N ALA A 80 -9.73 7.42 -12.70
CA ALA A 80 -8.52 8.25 -12.64
C ALA A 80 -7.46 7.80 -13.65
N ALA A 81 -7.27 6.49 -13.81
CA ALA A 81 -6.37 5.96 -14.81
C ALA A 81 -6.84 6.26 -16.25
N ILE A 82 -8.14 6.12 -16.51
CA ILE A 82 -8.72 6.40 -17.83
C ILE A 82 -8.53 7.87 -18.19
N ARG A 83 -8.87 8.81 -17.28
CA ARG A 83 -8.67 10.25 -17.50
C ARG A 83 -7.21 10.58 -17.71
N PHE A 84 -6.31 10.05 -16.87
CA PHE A 84 -4.88 10.28 -17.02
C PHE A 84 -4.36 9.91 -18.42
N PHE A 85 -4.79 8.80 -18.98
CA PHE A 85 -4.42 8.42 -20.35
C PHE A 85 -5.12 9.26 -21.39
N HIS A 86 -6.41 9.52 -21.22
CA HIS A 86 -7.20 10.31 -22.16
C HIS A 86 -6.65 11.73 -22.30
N ASP A 87 -6.31 12.38 -21.19
CA ASP A 87 -5.77 13.75 -21.16
C ASP A 87 -4.38 13.85 -21.83
N ASN A 88 -3.70 12.72 -21.97
CA ASN A 88 -2.42 12.62 -22.67
C ASN A 88 -2.53 12.04 -24.09
N LEU A 89 -3.74 11.79 -24.57
CA LEU A 89 -3.93 11.36 -25.97
C LEU A 89 -3.76 12.55 -26.90
N PRO A 90 -2.87 12.47 -27.91
CA PRO A 90 -2.86 13.45 -28.98
C PRO A 90 -4.20 13.35 -29.72
N TYR A 91 -4.83 14.50 -29.95
CA TYR A 91 -6.09 14.57 -30.69
C TYR A 91 -7.32 13.94 -30.01
N ALA A 92 -7.38 13.92 -28.67
CA ALA A 92 -8.61 13.61 -27.95
C ALA A 92 -9.72 14.60 -28.39
N LYS A 93 -10.89 14.05 -28.81
CA LYS A 93 -11.97 14.88 -29.37
C LYS A 93 -12.93 15.40 -28.32
N TYR A 94 -12.95 14.81 -27.14
CA TYR A 94 -13.92 15.08 -26.09
C TYR A 94 -13.20 15.26 -24.75
N THR A 95 -13.79 16.01 -23.86
CA THR A 95 -13.41 16.02 -22.43
C THR A 95 -14.15 14.91 -21.70
N LEU A 96 -13.55 14.34 -20.68
CA LEU A 96 -14.19 13.31 -19.86
C LEU A 96 -14.72 13.90 -18.55
N PRO A 97 -15.89 13.45 -18.07
CA PRO A 97 -16.51 13.97 -16.87
C PRO A 97 -15.63 13.70 -15.63
N THR A 98 -15.67 14.62 -14.67
CA THR A 98 -15.02 14.53 -13.37
C THR A 98 -15.72 13.52 -12.44
N ASN A 99 -15.17 13.29 -11.24
CA ASN A 99 -15.84 12.44 -10.26
C ASN A 99 -17.10 13.08 -9.69
N ASP A 100 -17.14 14.42 -9.62
CA ASP A 100 -18.28 15.15 -9.05
C ASP A 100 -19.43 15.17 -10.04
N GLU A 101 -19.16 15.37 -11.33
CA GLU A 101 -20.17 15.25 -12.41
C GLU A 101 -20.74 13.82 -12.54
N LEU A 102 -19.98 12.80 -12.15
CA LEU A 102 -20.43 11.40 -12.16
C LEU A 102 -21.14 10.98 -10.87
N GLU A 103 -21.32 11.88 -9.90
CA GLU A 103 -21.96 11.64 -8.58
C GLU A 103 -21.47 10.34 -7.91
N LEU A 104 -20.17 10.06 -7.99
CA LEU A 104 -19.59 8.83 -7.48
C LEU A 104 -19.70 8.76 -5.95
N LYS A 105 -20.20 7.63 -5.45
CA LYS A 105 -20.26 7.35 -4.00
C LYS A 105 -18.93 7.72 -3.33
N ARG A 106 -19.01 8.35 -2.16
CA ARG A 106 -17.82 8.64 -1.35
C ARG A 106 -17.12 7.33 -0.99
N ARG A 107 -15.80 7.42 -0.82
CA ARG A 107 -15.04 6.28 -0.28
C ARG A 107 -15.42 6.10 1.17
N THR A 108 -15.83 4.91 1.55
CA THR A 108 -15.92 4.54 2.96
C THR A 108 -14.53 4.20 3.48
N PHE A 109 -14.13 4.82 4.57
CA PHE A 109 -12.91 4.54 5.29
C PHE A 109 -13.29 3.93 6.64
N GLY A 110 -12.51 2.93 7.11
CA GLY A 110 -12.82 2.23 8.35
C GLY A 110 -13.71 0.99 8.13
N GLY A 111 -14.34 0.50 9.17
CA GLY A 111 -15.32 -0.61 9.15
C GLY A 111 -14.71 -2.00 9.22
N VAL A 112 -13.40 -2.16 9.20
CA VAL A 112 -12.74 -3.45 9.39
C VAL A 112 -11.57 -3.25 10.33
N ASP A 113 -11.63 -3.88 11.49
CA ASP A 113 -10.47 -3.99 12.35
C ASP A 113 -9.40 -4.85 11.64
N ARG A 114 -8.22 -4.30 11.53
CA ARG A 114 -7.05 -4.94 10.89
C ARG A 114 -5.92 -5.16 11.86
N THR A 115 -6.14 -4.84 13.13
CA THR A 115 -5.11 -5.02 14.16
C THR A 115 -4.84 -6.50 14.36
N TRP A 116 -3.64 -6.80 14.82
CA TRP A 116 -3.32 -8.12 15.32
C TRP A 116 -3.41 -8.10 16.84
N ASP A 117 -3.99 -9.12 17.41
CA ASP A 117 -3.88 -9.33 18.85
C ASP A 117 -2.48 -9.87 19.22
N SER A 118 -2.21 -9.90 20.52
CA SER A 118 -0.91 -10.37 21.02
C SER A 118 -0.69 -11.87 20.76
N LYS A 119 -1.76 -12.68 20.75
CA LYS A 119 -1.70 -14.11 20.48
C LYS A 119 -1.35 -14.37 19.01
N GLU A 120 -2.03 -13.69 18.08
CA GLU A 120 -1.77 -13.76 16.65
C GLU A 120 -0.32 -13.38 16.32
N TYR A 121 0.18 -12.29 16.94
CA TYR A 121 1.57 -11.87 16.78
C TYR A 121 2.56 -12.92 17.28
N ASN A 122 2.37 -13.40 18.51
CA ASN A 122 3.28 -14.36 19.13
C ASN A 122 3.31 -15.70 18.36
N LEU A 123 2.16 -16.18 17.89
CA LEU A 123 2.07 -17.41 17.09
C LEU A 123 2.75 -17.26 15.72
N MET A 124 2.59 -16.11 15.05
CA MET A 124 3.28 -15.85 13.79
C MET A 124 4.80 -15.76 13.97
N VAL A 125 5.27 -15.12 15.05
CA VAL A 125 6.71 -15.04 15.38
C VAL A 125 7.24 -16.45 15.70
N ALA A 126 6.51 -17.23 16.50
CA ALA A 126 6.89 -18.63 16.79
C ALA A 126 7.00 -19.47 15.51
N LYS A 127 6.06 -19.30 14.58
CA LYS A 127 6.08 -19.98 13.27
C LYS A 127 7.29 -19.53 12.42
N ALA A 128 7.64 -18.26 12.45
CA ALA A 128 8.83 -17.76 11.75
C ALA A 128 10.12 -18.34 12.36
N MET A 129 10.18 -18.52 13.69
CA MET A 129 11.32 -19.16 14.37
C MET A 129 11.40 -20.65 14.03
N GLU A 130 10.27 -21.37 14.09
CA GLU A 130 10.18 -22.80 13.76
C GLU A 130 10.69 -23.09 12.34
N THR A 131 10.33 -22.23 11.41
CA THR A 131 10.72 -22.35 9.99
C THR A 131 12.07 -21.71 9.67
N LYS A 132 12.84 -21.28 10.68
CA LYS A 132 14.18 -20.68 10.57
C LYS A 132 14.23 -19.39 9.73
N HIS A 133 13.17 -18.59 9.81
CA HIS A 133 13.09 -17.25 9.19
C HIS A 133 13.33 -16.16 10.22
N SER A 134 14.58 -16.02 10.69
CA SER A 134 15.00 -14.95 11.62
C SER A 134 14.76 -13.54 11.07
N ASP A 135 14.91 -13.37 9.76
CA ASP A 135 14.60 -12.16 9.02
C ASP A 135 13.10 -11.77 9.15
N TYR A 136 12.18 -12.74 9.10
CA TYR A 136 10.76 -12.48 9.28
C TYR A 136 10.43 -12.05 10.71
N VAL A 137 11.08 -12.67 11.72
CA VAL A 137 10.94 -12.25 13.12
C VAL A 137 11.31 -10.77 13.26
N ALA A 138 12.46 -10.36 12.71
CA ALA A 138 12.92 -8.98 12.78
C ALA A 138 11.95 -8.02 12.07
N ILE A 139 11.48 -8.37 10.86
CA ILE A 139 10.56 -7.53 10.10
C ILE A 139 9.19 -7.41 10.79
N LEU A 140 8.65 -8.48 11.37
CA LEU A 140 7.41 -8.46 12.14
C LEU A 140 7.55 -7.58 13.40
N THR A 141 8.69 -7.68 14.10
CA THR A 141 9.02 -6.86 15.26
C THR A 141 9.08 -5.37 14.90
N LEU A 142 9.75 -5.02 13.80
CA LEU A 142 9.79 -3.64 13.30
C LEU A 142 8.40 -3.08 12.97
N ALA A 143 7.55 -3.87 12.35
CA ALA A 143 6.19 -3.44 12.05
C ALA A 143 5.36 -3.26 13.33
N ARG A 144 5.49 -4.16 14.30
CA ARG A 144 4.73 -4.22 15.55
C ARG A 144 5.11 -3.10 16.51
N TYR A 145 6.41 -2.80 16.67
CA TYR A 145 6.92 -1.88 17.69
C TYR A 145 7.47 -0.56 17.15
N ALA A 146 7.70 -0.43 15.85
CA ALA A 146 8.11 0.80 15.19
C ALA A 146 7.11 1.28 14.11
N GLY A 147 6.04 0.54 13.87
CA GLY A 147 5.01 0.89 12.91
C GLY A 147 5.51 1.01 11.46
N LEU A 148 6.59 0.30 11.08
CA LEU A 148 7.17 0.41 9.75
C LEU A 148 6.27 -0.21 8.67
N ARG A 149 6.29 0.41 7.49
CA ARG A 149 5.70 -0.20 6.28
C ARG A 149 6.61 -1.31 5.77
N LEU A 150 6.02 -2.30 5.10
CA LEU A 150 6.78 -3.41 4.54
C LEU A 150 7.97 -2.94 3.66
N GLU A 151 7.72 -1.97 2.79
CA GLU A 151 8.78 -1.41 1.92
C GLU A 151 9.86 -0.67 2.71
N GLU A 152 9.52 -0.09 3.85
CA GLU A 152 10.47 0.60 4.74
C GLU A 152 11.40 -0.43 5.40
N CYS A 153 10.87 -1.54 5.92
CA CYS A 153 11.68 -2.63 6.49
C CYS A 153 12.72 -3.16 5.48
N PHE A 154 12.30 -3.42 4.25
CA PHE A 154 13.18 -3.97 3.22
C PHE A 154 14.16 -2.96 2.59
N ARG A 155 14.13 -1.71 3.04
CA ARG A 155 15.12 -0.68 2.63
C ARG A 155 16.26 -0.52 3.63
N ILE A 156 16.06 -0.95 4.86
CA ILE A 156 17.06 -0.83 5.92
C ILE A 156 18.34 -1.55 5.51
N ASP A 157 19.45 -0.86 5.61
CA ASP A 157 20.78 -1.41 5.42
C ASP A 157 21.58 -1.45 6.76
N THR A 158 22.76 -2.02 6.72
CA THR A 158 23.61 -2.16 7.91
C THR A 158 24.02 -0.80 8.50
N ASN A 159 24.23 0.23 7.66
CA ASN A 159 24.60 1.56 8.12
C ASN A 159 23.44 2.23 8.87
N ASP A 160 22.20 2.02 8.40
CA ASP A 160 20.99 2.51 9.07
C ASP A 160 20.87 1.91 10.47
N VAL A 161 21.19 0.61 10.63
CA VAL A 161 21.10 -0.10 11.89
C VAL A 161 22.23 0.28 12.85
N GLU A 162 23.47 0.38 12.38
CA GLU A 162 24.62 0.84 13.19
C GLU A 162 24.32 2.20 13.80
N LYS A 163 23.81 3.15 12.99
CA LYS A 163 23.39 4.47 13.48
C LYS A 163 22.22 4.39 14.45
N ALA A 164 21.23 3.53 14.17
CA ALA A 164 20.07 3.39 15.04
C ALA A 164 20.44 2.88 16.43
N ILE A 165 21.38 1.92 16.54
CA ILE A 165 21.90 1.42 17.81
C ILE A 165 22.66 2.52 18.58
N GLN A 166 23.45 3.33 17.87
CA GLN A 166 24.21 4.43 18.49
C GLN A 166 23.33 5.57 18.99
N THR A 167 22.26 5.91 18.23
CA THR A 167 21.45 7.11 18.49
C THR A 167 20.13 6.80 19.20
N GLY A 168 19.74 5.53 19.34
CA GLY A 168 18.43 5.13 19.83
C GLY A 168 17.28 5.39 18.84
N ASN A 169 17.59 5.80 17.59
CA ASN A 169 16.59 6.19 16.59
C ASN A 169 16.91 5.62 15.21
N LEU A 170 15.96 4.92 14.64
CA LEU A 170 16.05 4.40 13.27
C LEU A 170 15.61 5.48 12.26
N TYR A 171 16.48 5.81 11.32
CA TYR A 171 16.16 6.68 10.20
C TYR A 171 15.37 5.91 9.13
N VAL A 172 14.17 6.40 8.82
CA VAL A 172 13.26 5.72 7.89
C VAL A 172 12.90 6.64 6.72
N LYS A 173 13.17 6.19 5.50
CA LYS A 173 12.74 6.86 4.27
C LYS A 173 11.44 6.25 3.76
N GLY A 174 10.36 6.99 3.88
CA GLY A 174 9.01 6.58 3.50
C GLY A 174 8.70 6.79 2.00
N LYS A 175 7.42 6.62 1.67
CA LYS A 175 6.90 6.88 0.33
C LYS A 175 6.98 8.38 -0.01
N GLY A 176 7.40 8.69 -1.24
CA GLY A 176 7.56 10.08 -1.70
C GLY A 176 8.84 10.75 -1.19
N GLY A 177 9.76 10.00 -0.58
CA GLY A 177 11.03 10.54 -0.06
C GLY A 177 10.93 11.20 1.30
N LEU A 178 9.77 11.22 1.93
CA LEU A 178 9.59 11.72 3.29
C LEU A 178 10.38 10.88 4.28
N THR A 179 11.10 11.53 5.16
CA THR A 179 11.97 10.90 6.15
C THR A 179 11.45 11.14 7.56
N ARG A 180 11.69 10.19 8.44
CA ARG A 180 11.40 10.32 9.87
C ARG A 180 12.39 9.52 10.71
N TYR A 181 12.51 9.91 11.98
CA TYR A 181 13.21 9.12 12.98
C TYR A 181 12.19 8.36 13.82
N VAL A 182 12.43 7.08 14.00
CA VAL A 182 11.58 6.19 14.80
C VAL A 182 12.40 5.69 15.98
N PRO A 183 12.00 5.99 17.24
CA PRO A 183 12.69 5.49 18.42
C PRO A 183 12.71 3.96 18.42
N ILE A 184 13.86 3.36 18.73
CA ILE A 184 13.99 1.92 18.88
C ILE A 184 13.92 1.53 20.37
N ASN A 185 13.11 0.49 20.63
CA ASN A 185 13.06 -0.13 21.96
C ASN A 185 14.01 -1.34 22.02
N LYS A 186 14.11 -1.94 23.20
CA LYS A 186 15.02 -3.10 23.42
C LYS A 186 14.70 -4.29 22.49
N SER A 187 13.43 -4.55 22.21
CA SER A 187 13.04 -5.64 21.31
C SER A 187 13.52 -5.39 19.86
N ILE A 188 13.42 -4.14 19.40
CA ILE A 188 13.91 -3.75 18.07
C ILE A 188 15.44 -3.82 18.04
N GLU A 189 16.12 -3.32 19.07
CA GLU A 189 17.57 -3.36 19.17
C GLU A 189 18.11 -4.78 19.07
N ILE A 190 17.51 -5.73 19.80
CA ILE A 190 17.92 -7.14 19.80
C ILE A 190 17.79 -7.74 18.41
N VAL A 191 16.64 -7.60 17.74
CA VAL A 191 16.43 -8.21 16.41
C VAL A 191 17.32 -7.57 15.34
N LEU A 192 17.57 -6.27 15.41
CA LEU A 192 18.45 -5.57 14.47
C LEU A 192 19.91 -5.97 14.69
N THR A 193 20.37 -6.04 15.93
CA THR A 193 21.74 -6.50 16.29
C THR A 193 21.98 -7.93 15.83
N ASN A 194 20.99 -8.81 15.96
CA ASN A 194 21.12 -10.18 15.46
C ASN A 194 21.14 -10.23 13.93
N ALA A 195 20.30 -9.44 13.26
CA ALA A 195 20.28 -9.38 11.81
C ALA A 195 21.58 -8.82 11.20
N LEU A 196 22.27 -7.90 11.91
CA LEU A 196 23.57 -7.38 11.48
C LEU A 196 24.66 -8.47 11.34
N LYS A 197 24.60 -9.53 12.16
CA LYS A 197 25.58 -10.61 12.15
C LYS A 197 25.51 -11.47 10.89
N GLU A 198 24.39 -11.45 10.19
CA GLU A 198 24.09 -12.30 9.04
C GLU A 198 24.37 -11.61 7.68
N VAL A 199 24.81 -10.32 7.70
CA VAL A 199 24.86 -9.49 6.49
C VAL A 199 26.16 -8.69 6.44
N ASN A 200 26.75 -8.55 5.23
CA ASN A 200 27.95 -7.74 5.07
C ASN A 200 27.64 -6.24 5.15
N ARG A 201 28.65 -5.46 5.52
CA ARG A 201 28.53 -4.01 5.62
C ARG A 201 28.08 -3.36 4.30
N GLY A 202 27.12 -2.45 4.38
CA GLY A 202 26.54 -1.75 3.22
C GLY A 202 25.43 -2.52 2.49
N GLU A 203 25.16 -3.77 2.88
CA GLU A 203 24.07 -4.56 2.30
C GLU A 203 22.73 -4.31 3.01
N LYS A 204 21.63 -4.60 2.30
CA LYS A 204 20.30 -4.55 2.87
C LYS A 204 20.08 -5.69 3.84
N LEU A 205 19.52 -5.38 5.00
CA LEU A 205 19.39 -6.34 6.10
C LEU A 205 18.53 -7.56 5.77
N PHE A 206 17.47 -7.36 4.97
CA PHE A 206 16.43 -8.39 4.73
C PHE A 206 16.27 -8.76 3.25
N VAL A 207 17.28 -8.45 2.43
CA VAL A 207 17.27 -8.81 1.01
C VAL A 207 18.60 -9.49 0.69
N ARG A 208 18.55 -10.78 0.37
CA ARG A 208 19.75 -11.54 0.00
C ARG A 208 20.38 -10.97 -1.26
N ASN A 209 21.72 -11.10 -1.36
CA ASN A 209 22.42 -10.78 -2.59
C ASN A 209 21.80 -11.55 -3.76
N ASN A 210 21.65 -10.88 -4.90
CA ASN A 210 21.00 -11.41 -6.11
C ASN A 210 19.47 -11.59 -6.02
N ASP A 211 18.82 -11.22 -4.92
CA ASP A 211 17.36 -11.26 -4.82
C ASP A 211 16.71 -9.91 -5.13
N LYS A 212 15.50 -9.96 -5.66
CA LYS A 212 14.73 -8.75 -5.94
C LYS A 212 13.87 -8.41 -4.73
N THR A 213 14.02 -7.21 -4.18
CA THR A 213 13.27 -6.72 -3.00
C THR A 213 11.77 -7.03 -3.06
N HIS A 214 11.13 -6.86 -4.24
CA HIS A 214 9.70 -7.12 -4.36
C HIS A 214 9.33 -8.62 -4.23
N LEU A 215 10.24 -9.54 -4.57
CA LEU A 215 10.04 -10.97 -4.38
C LEU A 215 10.22 -11.35 -2.91
N ALA A 216 11.21 -10.80 -2.22
CA ALA A 216 11.40 -10.98 -0.79
C ALA A 216 10.17 -10.50 0.00
N MET A 217 9.67 -9.30 -0.32
CA MET A 217 8.41 -8.78 0.25
C MET A 217 7.22 -9.70 0.00
N LYS A 218 7.09 -10.23 -1.23
CA LYS A 218 6.00 -11.15 -1.58
C LYS A 218 6.08 -12.45 -0.80
N ARG A 219 7.28 -13.00 -0.61
CA ARG A 219 7.46 -14.23 0.19
C ARG A 219 6.97 -14.05 1.62
N LEU A 220 7.34 -12.97 2.30
CA LEU A 220 6.82 -12.69 3.64
C LEU A 220 5.29 -12.53 3.65
N GLN A 221 4.72 -11.83 2.67
CA GLN A 221 3.26 -11.71 2.58
C GLN A 221 2.57 -13.06 2.35
N CYS A 222 3.14 -13.91 1.53
CA CYS A 222 2.65 -15.27 1.31
C CYS A 222 2.80 -16.13 2.59
N PHE A 223 3.92 -16.00 3.31
CA PHE A 223 4.15 -16.66 4.59
C PHE A 223 3.05 -16.32 5.59
N ILE A 224 2.78 -15.03 5.81
CA ILE A 224 1.70 -14.58 6.70
C ILE A 224 0.34 -15.15 6.24
N ALA A 225 0.03 -15.02 4.95
CA ALA A 225 -1.25 -15.45 4.39
C ALA A 225 -1.47 -16.98 4.49
N TYR A 226 -0.40 -17.76 4.46
CA TYR A 226 -0.43 -19.20 4.59
C TYR A 226 -0.62 -19.60 6.06
N HIS A 227 0.28 -19.17 6.94
CA HIS A 227 0.33 -19.63 8.33
C HIS A 227 -0.76 -19.05 9.24
N ARG A 228 -1.30 -17.84 8.95
CA ARG A 228 -2.42 -17.30 9.74
C ARG A 228 -3.61 -18.26 9.84
N LYS A 229 -3.84 -19.06 8.81
CA LYS A 229 -4.96 -20.03 8.78
C LYS A 229 -4.84 -21.13 9.82
N GLU A 230 -3.65 -21.31 10.41
CA GLU A 230 -3.41 -22.31 11.44
C GLU A 230 -3.92 -21.87 12.83
N PHE A 231 -4.17 -20.56 13.02
CA PHE A 231 -4.47 -20.05 14.37
C PHE A 231 -5.48 -18.90 14.43
N THR A 232 -5.95 -18.37 13.30
CA THR A 232 -6.96 -17.31 13.30
C THR A 232 -7.85 -17.35 12.06
N GLU A 233 -9.12 -17.04 12.24
CA GLU A 233 -10.11 -16.77 11.18
C GLU A 233 -9.93 -15.37 10.57
N ASN A 234 -9.23 -14.47 11.28
CA ASN A 234 -9.03 -13.09 10.85
C ASN A 234 -8.14 -13.02 9.62
N CYS A 235 -8.51 -12.13 8.69
CA CYS A 235 -7.70 -11.84 7.52
C CYS A 235 -6.50 -10.93 7.85
N ILE A 236 -5.70 -11.31 8.86
CA ILE A 236 -4.51 -10.54 9.25
C ILE A 236 -3.51 -10.43 8.10
N THR A 237 -2.90 -9.26 7.97
CA THR A 237 -1.88 -8.95 6.96
C THR A 237 -0.71 -8.21 7.62
N PHE A 238 0.44 -8.16 6.97
CA PHE A 238 1.58 -7.39 7.47
C PHE A 238 1.21 -5.94 7.86
N HIS A 239 0.35 -5.30 7.06
CA HIS A 239 -0.07 -3.93 7.32
C HIS A 239 -0.90 -3.79 8.62
N GLY A 240 -1.55 -4.86 9.05
CA GLY A 240 -2.28 -4.92 10.32
C GLY A 240 -1.41 -4.63 11.54
N LEU A 241 -0.14 -5.08 11.55
CA LEU A 241 0.79 -4.78 12.63
C LEU A 241 1.03 -3.27 12.82
N ARG A 242 1.02 -2.53 11.73
CA ARG A 242 1.12 -1.08 11.80
C ARG A 242 -0.19 -0.43 12.31
N HIS A 243 -1.35 -1.05 12.07
CA HIS A 243 -2.60 -0.64 12.72
C HIS A 243 -2.52 -0.88 14.22
N THR A 244 -2.04 -2.05 14.65
CA THR A 244 -1.84 -2.34 16.08
C THR A 244 -0.92 -1.32 16.75
N TYR A 245 0.22 -1.00 16.14
CA TYR A 245 1.12 0.05 16.64
C TYR A 245 0.43 1.41 16.77
N ALA A 246 -0.37 1.80 15.78
CA ALA A 246 -1.09 3.06 15.79
C ALA A 246 -2.10 3.13 16.95
N HIS A 247 -2.88 2.07 17.16
CA HIS A 247 -3.84 1.96 18.26
C HIS A 247 -3.16 2.02 19.62
N GLU A 248 -2.08 1.28 19.81
CA GLU A 248 -1.36 1.28 21.09
C GLU A 248 -0.77 2.64 21.39
N LYS A 249 -0.14 3.30 20.41
CA LYS A 249 0.41 4.64 20.59
C LYS A 249 -0.68 5.68 20.82
N TYR A 250 -1.81 5.58 20.17
CA TYR A 250 -2.94 6.45 20.42
C TYR A 250 -3.45 6.31 21.86
N ASN A 251 -3.68 5.09 22.32
CA ASN A 251 -4.13 4.82 23.68
C ASN A 251 -3.10 5.26 24.72
N GLU A 252 -1.81 5.05 24.45
CA GLU A 252 -0.72 5.55 25.31
C GLU A 252 -0.77 7.08 25.47
N PHE A 253 -0.99 7.83 24.38
CA PHE A 253 -1.09 9.29 24.42
C PHE A 253 -2.37 9.76 25.14
N ILE A 254 -3.51 9.11 24.92
CA ILE A 254 -4.75 9.41 25.66
C ILE A 254 -4.56 9.16 27.17
N ASN A 255 -3.99 8.01 27.54
CA ASN A 255 -3.70 7.68 28.95
C ASN A 255 -2.72 8.64 29.61
N ASN A 256 -1.84 9.26 28.82
CA ASN A 256 -0.92 10.32 29.26
C ASN A 256 -1.56 11.74 29.23
N GLY A 257 -2.89 11.83 29.16
CA GLY A 257 -3.64 13.09 29.28
C GLY A 257 -3.69 13.94 28.00
N LYS A 258 -3.32 13.41 26.85
CA LYS A 258 -3.50 14.12 25.56
C LYS A 258 -4.95 14.03 25.10
N ASN A 259 -5.47 15.12 24.53
CA ASN A 259 -6.78 15.04 23.88
C ASN A 259 -6.70 14.26 22.56
N GLU A 260 -7.84 13.83 22.03
CA GLU A 260 -7.91 13.00 20.82
C GLU A 260 -7.20 13.61 19.61
N LYS A 261 -7.34 14.94 19.41
CA LYS A 261 -6.73 15.65 18.27
C LYS A 261 -5.21 15.66 18.39
N GLU A 262 -4.68 15.88 19.58
CA GLU A 262 -3.25 15.83 19.87
C GLU A 262 -2.71 14.41 19.71
N ALA A 263 -3.39 13.41 20.30
CA ALA A 263 -3.01 12.01 20.18
C ALA A 263 -2.96 11.56 18.72
N ARG A 264 -3.99 11.88 17.93
CA ARG A 264 -3.99 11.59 16.47
C ARG A 264 -2.85 12.25 15.73
N ARG A 265 -2.55 13.53 16.03
CA ARG A 265 -1.44 14.23 15.41
C ARG A 265 -0.10 13.55 15.73
N MET A 266 0.15 13.21 16.98
CA MET A 266 1.36 12.52 17.42
C MET A 266 1.52 11.15 16.76
N VAL A 267 0.45 10.36 16.65
CA VAL A 267 0.45 9.10 15.92
C VAL A 267 0.72 9.34 14.42
N SER A 268 0.15 10.38 13.82
CA SER A 268 0.39 10.74 12.42
C SER A 268 1.87 11.05 12.15
N GLU A 269 2.52 11.77 13.06
CA GLU A 269 3.95 12.09 12.99
C GLU A 269 4.80 10.82 13.08
N LEU A 270 4.55 9.95 14.07
CA LEU A 270 5.24 8.66 14.23
C LEU A 270 5.08 7.77 12.98
N LEU A 271 3.90 7.77 12.37
CA LEU A 271 3.63 7.02 11.16
C LEU A 271 4.14 7.71 9.87
N GLY A 272 4.51 9.00 9.93
CA GLY A 272 4.93 9.79 8.76
C GLY A 272 3.81 9.98 7.75
N HIS A 273 2.58 10.29 8.21
CA HIS A 273 1.43 10.51 7.33
C HIS A 273 1.23 11.97 6.96
N HIS A 274 1.50 12.91 7.84
CA HIS A 274 1.24 14.35 7.71
C HIS A 274 -0.22 14.72 7.34
N ARG A 275 -1.16 13.78 7.49
CA ARG A 275 -2.59 13.97 7.17
C ARG A 275 -3.44 13.25 8.20
N ASP A 276 -4.36 13.98 8.87
CA ASP A 276 -5.24 13.45 9.92
C ASP A 276 -6.21 12.38 9.40
N ASP A 277 -6.78 12.60 8.20
CA ASP A 277 -7.71 11.65 7.55
C ASP A 277 -7.08 10.27 7.34
N VAL A 278 -5.79 10.20 7.03
CA VAL A 278 -5.06 8.92 6.91
C VAL A 278 -4.90 8.25 8.27
N THR A 279 -4.62 9.02 9.33
CA THR A 279 -4.45 8.47 10.68
C THR A 279 -5.77 7.93 11.22
N ARG A 280 -6.90 8.57 10.93
CA ARG A 280 -8.23 8.06 11.28
C ARG A 280 -8.49 6.65 10.74
N ILE A 281 -8.04 6.34 9.51
CA ILE A 281 -8.19 4.99 8.93
C ILE A 281 -7.50 3.91 9.77
N TYR A 282 -6.43 4.26 10.47
CA TYR A 282 -5.71 3.33 11.32
C TYR A 282 -6.35 3.16 12.69
N LEU A 283 -7.05 4.18 13.19
CA LEU A 283 -7.56 4.23 14.56
C LEU A 283 -9.03 3.80 14.67
N TYR A 284 -9.81 3.97 13.62
CA TYR A 284 -11.25 3.64 13.64
C TYR A 284 -11.50 2.38 12.81
N GLY A 285 -11.53 1.27 13.49
CA GLY A 285 -11.87 -0.05 12.94
C GLY A 285 -13.36 -0.28 12.71
N GLY A 286 -14.15 0.72 12.46
CA GLY A 286 -15.57 0.60 12.20
C GLY A 286 -16.43 1.23 13.28
N ASP A 287 -17.46 1.92 12.80
CA ASP A 287 -18.50 2.63 13.51
C ASP A 287 -18.09 3.93 14.21
N GLU A 288 -18.22 5.01 13.38
CA GLU A 288 -19.02 6.15 13.82
C GLU A 288 -19.37 7.00 12.60
N ASN A 289 -20.66 7.14 12.40
CA ASN A 289 -21.27 8.18 11.59
C ASN A 289 -20.78 9.56 12.07
N VAL A 290 -20.02 10.26 11.23
CA VAL A 290 -19.98 11.74 11.21
C VAL A 290 -19.99 12.20 9.76
#